data_01f84601bcaeb5dc8aaab74d5ec85962
#
_entry.id   01f84601bcaeb5dc8aaab74d5ec85962
#
_cell.length_a   1.000
_cell.length_b   1.000
_cell.length_c   1.000
_cell.angle_alpha   90.00
_cell.angle_beta   90.00
_cell.angle_gamma   90.00
#
_symmetry.space_group_name_H-M   'P 1'
#
loop_
_entity.id
_entity.type
_entity.pdbx_description
1 polymer ?
#
loop_
_entity_poly.entity_id
_entity_poly.type
_entity_poly.pdbx_seq_one_letter_code
_entity_poly.pdbx_strand_id
1 'polypeptide(L)'
;MNIFSSKRALSIALLVLTTGCTSITSVPPGTPAQEMVSQFGTPTYQCPIGNGGTRLIWSRQPFGQQAWATNTDAQGRIEGVKPILTDAHFSILREGVWTPGKLLCEFGPPAEKSAVGLPSVRQIVWSYRYQQDGVWNSLMHVYLGRDGSQVTRFHPGPDPMYERSRFGMF
;
A
#
# COMPACT_ATOMS: atom_id res chain seq x y z
N MET A 1 76.49 -13.13 -1.37
CA MET A 1 75.64 -12.78 -2.54
C MET A 1 74.23 -13.20 -2.17
N ASN A 2 73.48 -12.28 -1.51
CA ASN A 2 72.17 -12.58 -0.91
C ASN A 2 71.06 -12.06 -1.82
N ILE A 3 70.25 -12.99 -2.33
CA ILE A 3 69.08 -12.68 -3.16
C ILE A 3 67.86 -12.64 -2.25
N PHE A 4 67.40 -11.41 -1.90
CA PHE A 4 66.15 -11.18 -1.21
C PHE A 4 64.97 -11.34 -2.21
N SER A 5 64.23 -12.44 -2.07
CA SER A 5 62.97 -12.65 -2.78
C SER A 5 61.82 -11.98 -2.04
N SER A 6 61.38 -10.82 -2.52
CA SER A 6 60.20 -10.09 -2.01
C SER A 6 58.91 -10.75 -2.49
N LYS A 7 58.25 -11.51 -1.62
CA LYS A 7 56.87 -12.01 -1.86
C LYS A 7 55.89 -10.91 -1.60
N ARG A 8 55.42 -10.26 -2.64
CA ARG A 8 54.27 -9.31 -2.55
C ARG A 8 52.98 -10.13 -2.35
N ALA A 9 52.49 -10.13 -1.12
CA ALA A 9 51.15 -10.66 -0.82
C ALA A 9 50.11 -9.70 -1.34
N LEU A 10 49.38 -10.10 -2.39
CA LEU A 10 48.27 -9.37 -2.94
C LEU A 10 47.01 -9.66 -2.09
N SER A 11 46.69 -8.81 -1.13
CA SER A 11 45.47 -8.90 -0.34
C SER A 11 44.28 -8.45 -1.19
N ILE A 12 43.52 -9.40 -1.70
CA ILE A 12 42.23 -9.14 -2.35
C ILE A 12 41.20 -8.90 -1.25
N ALA A 13 40.83 -7.63 -1.03
CA ALA A 13 39.72 -7.27 -0.18
C ALA A 13 38.40 -7.63 -0.89
N LEU A 14 37.77 -8.71 -0.46
CA LEU A 14 36.45 -9.12 -0.93
C LEU A 14 35.40 -8.16 -0.37
N LEU A 15 34.95 -7.19 -1.17
CA LEU A 15 33.84 -6.31 -0.82
C LEU A 15 32.55 -7.12 -0.87
N VAL A 16 32.03 -7.56 0.28
CA VAL A 16 30.72 -8.18 0.41
C VAL A 16 29.67 -7.09 0.30
N LEU A 17 29.06 -6.96 -0.89
CA LEU A 17 27.87 -6.12 -1.11
C LEU A 17 26.69 -6.80 -0.44
N THR A 18 26.39 -6.42 0.80
CA THR A 18 25.14 -6.80 1.48
C THR A 18 24.01 -6.01 0.87
N THR A 19 23.33 -6.54 -0.14
CA THR A 19 22.04 -6.02 -0.61
C THR A 19 20.98 -6.38 0.42
N GLY A 20 20.84 -5.55 1.45
CA GLY A 20 19.74 -5.66 2.41
C GLY A 20 18.42 -5.34 1.70
N CYS A 21 17.42 -6.22 1.80
CA CYS A 21 16.05 -5.91 1.38
C CYS A 21 15.52 -4.77 2.26
N THR A 22 15.51 -3.55 1.75
CA THR A 22 14.96 -2.40 2.46
C THR A 22 13.43 -2.45 2.40
N SER A 23 12.77 -2.44 3.54
CA SER A 23 11.31 -2.30 3.60
C SER A 23 10.89 -0.90 3.23
N ILE A 24 9.79 -0.74 2.49
CA ILE A 24 9.25 0.58 2.15
C ILE A 24 8.93 1.41 3.40
N THR A 25 8.56 0.76 4.50
CA THR A 25 8.23 1.43 5.77
C THR A 25 9.45 1.86 6.58
N SER A 26 10.65 1.41 6.20
CA SER A 26 11.90 1.81 6.89
C SER A 26 12.55 3.05 6.29
N VAL A 27 11.98 3.62 5.23
CA VAL A 27 12.50 4.86 4.63
C VAL A 27 12.27 6.03 5.58
N PRO A 28 13.34 6.78 5.94
CA PRO A 28 13.23 7.84 6.93
C PRO A 28 12.45 9.05 6.38
N PRO A 29 11.73 9.78 7.26
CA PRO A 29 11.16 11.08 6.92
C PRO A 29 12.23 12.05 6.38
N GLY A 30 11.82 12.93 5.47
CA GLY A 30 12.74 13.88 4.82
C GLY A 30 13.42 13.34 3.56
N THR A 31 13.29 12.04 3.26
CA THR A 31 13.79 11.45 2.01
C THR A 31 13.05 12.08 0.81
N PRO A 32 13.77 12.44 -0.28
CA PRO A 32 13.12 12.90 -1.50
C PRO A 32 12.19 11.84 -2.10
N ALA A 33 10.99 12.23 -2.53
CA ALA A 33 10.02 11.31 -3.16
C ALA A 33 10.59 10.63 -4.42
N GLN A 34 11.50 11.29 -5.14
CA GLN A 34 12.17 10.72 -6.30
C GLN A 34 13.06 9.51 -5.94
N GLU A 35 13.65 9.50 -4.76
CA GLU A 35 14.43 8.36 -4.26
C GLU A 35 13.50 7.18 -3.96
N MET A 36 12.32 7.44 -3.37
CA MET A 36 11.28 6.42 -3.20
C MET A 36 10.87 5.79 -4.53
N VAL A 37 10.66 6.63 -5.56
CA VAL A 37 10.29 6.16 -6.91
C VAL A 37 11.40 5.30 -7.52
N SER A 38 12.66 5.69 -7.35
CA SER A 38 13.80 4.91 -7.87
C SER A 38 13.95 3.55 -7.18
N GLN A 39 13.62 3.47 -5.88
CA GLN A 39 13.79 2.26 -5.08
C GLN A 39 12.59 1.31 -5.13
N PHE A 40 11.37 1.85 -5.11
CA PHE A 40 10.13 1.08 -5.00
C PHE A 40 9.22 1.15 -6.23
N GLY A 41 9.66 1.86 -7.27
CA GLY A 41 8.88 2.07 -8.49
C GLY A 41 7.87 3.21 -8.37
N THR A 42 7.18 3.48 -9.46
CA THR A 42 6.15 4.53 -9.54
C THR A 42 4.99 4.23 -8.60
N PRO A 43 4.48 5.22 -7.84
CA PRO A 43 3.27 5.06 -7.05
C PRO A 43 2.08 4.58 -7.90
N THR A 44 1.27 3.68 -7.38
CA THR A 44 0.06 3.19 -8.06
C THR A 44 -1.05 4.25 -8.12
N TYR A 45 -1.00 5.20 -7.21
CA TYR A 45 -1.89 6.36 -7.17
C TYR A 45 -1.22 7.55 -6.50
N GLN A 46 -1.61 8.75 -6.92
CA GLN A 46 -1.17 10.00 -6.31
C GLN A 46 -2.26 11.05 -6.38
N CYS A 47 -2.34 11.90 -5.37
CA CYS A 47 -3.27 13.02 -5.33
C CYS A 47 -2.67 14.21 -4.61
N PRO A 48 -3.06 15.44 -4.99
CA PRO A 48 -2.65 16.63 -4.27
C PRO A 48 -3.30 16.65 -2.87
N ILE A 49 -2.54 17.13 -1.90
CA ILE A 49 -3.01 17.41 -0.55
C ILE A 49 -2.83 18.90 -0.23
N GLY A 50 -3.38 19.36 0.89
CA GLY A 50 -3.13 20.73 1.35
C GLY A 50 -1.63 21.06 1.41
N ASN A 51 -1.29 22.33 1.55
CA ASN A 51 0.09 22.84 1.70
C ASN A 51 1.03 22.59 0.48
N GLY A 52 0.47 22.35 -0.71
CA GLY A 52 1.27 22.11 -1.93
C GLY A 52 1.97 20.75 -1.98
N GLY A 53 1.65 19.86 -1.05
CA GLY A 53 2.18 18.49 -1.02
C GLY A 53 1.38 17.52 -1.89
N THR A 54 1.87 16.30 -1.97
CA THR A 54 1.25 15.19 -2.71
C THR A 54 1.22 13.95 -1.83
N ARG A 55 0.07 13.25 -1.81
CA ARG A 55 0.00 11.92 -1.24
C ARG A 55 0.37 10.89 -2.30
N LEU A 56 1.30 10.01 -1.96
CA LEU A 56 1.81 8.95 -2.82
C LEU A 56 1.41 7.60 -2.23
N ILE A 57 0.88 6.69 -3.06
CA ILE A 57 0.41 5.37 -2.64
C ILE A 57 1.07 4.29 -3.47
N TRP A 58 1.66 3.30 -2.82
CA TRP A 58 2.13 2.04 -3.41
C TRP A 58 1.20 0.92 -2.95
N SER A 59 0.40 0.39 -3.86
CA SER A 59 -0.59 -0.65 -3.57
C SER A 59 -0.27 -1.94 -4.32
N ARG A 60 -0.47 -3.07 -3.66
CA ARG A 60 -0.41 -4.41 -4.26
C ARG A 60 -1.77 -4.91 -4.74
N GLN A 61 -2.82 -4.08 -4.61
CA GLN A 61 -4.13 -4.40 -5.20
C GLN A 61 -4.01 -4.57 -6.73
N PRO A 62 -4.81 -5.41 -7.37
CA PRO A 62 -5.97 -6.15 -6.82
C PRO A 62 -5.61 -7.50 -6.17
N PHE A 63 -4.39 -8.01 -6.30
CA PHE A 63 -4.04 -9.37 -5.86
C PHE A 63 -3.39 -9.43 -4.49
N GLY A 64 -2.70 -8.37 -4.07
CA GLY A 64 -2.06 -8.32 -2.77
C GLY A 64 -2.92 -7.62 -1.71
N GLN A 65 -2.57 -7.82 -0.45
CA GLN A 65 -3.31 -7.35 0.73
C GLN A 65 -2.70 -6.09 1.36
N GLN A 66 -1.70 -5.51 0.73
CA GLN A 66 -0.93 -4.42 1.32
C GLN A 66 -0.98 -3.19 0.43
N ALA A 67 -1.05 -2.03 1.06
CA ALA A 67 -0.75 -0.75 0.45
C ALA A 67 -0.11 0.16 1.49
N TRP A 68 0.75 1.02 1.00
CA TRP A 68 1.48 1.99 1.82
C TRP A 68 1.30 3.38 1.22
N ALA A 69 1.24 4.36 2.09
CA ALA A 69 1.17 5.75 1.68
C ALA A 69 2.17 6.62 2.44
N THR A 70 2.55 7.70 1.80
CA THR A 70 3.26 8.82 2.42
C THR A 70 2.72 10.13 1.84
N ASN A 71 2.80 11.18 2.64
CA ASN A 71 2.60 12.54 2.14
C ASN A 71 3.96 13.16 1.86
N THR A 72 4.02 14.07 0.91
CA THR A 72 5.18 14.95 0.73
C THR A 72 4.86 16.35 1.18
N ASP A 73 5.89 17.08 1.55
CA ASP A 73 5.83 18.53 1.66
C ASP A 73 5.87 19.22 0.27
N ALA A 74 5.82 20.54 0.25
CA ALA A 74 5.91 21.35 -0.96
C ALA A 74 7.28 21.22 -1.68
N GLN A 75 8.32 20.73 -1.01
CA GLN A 75 9.65 20.48 -1.55
C GLN A 75 9.81 19.03 -2.04
N GLY A 76 8.74 18.22 -1.98
CA GLY A 76 8.75 16.84 -2.42
C GLY A 76 9.46 15.86 -1.47
N ARG A 77 9.59 16.20 -0.17
CA ARG A 77 10.17 15.31 0.85
C ARG A 77 9.06 14.58 1.59
N ILE A 78 9.24 13.29 1.83
CA ILE A 78 8.23 12.44 2.48
C ILE A 78 8.17 12.69 4.00
N GLU A 79 6.96 12.55 4.57
CA GLU A 79 6.72 12.63 6.02
C GLU A 79 6.95 11.29 6.76
N GLY A 80 7.11 10.20 6.01
CA GLY A 80 7.23 8.84 6.50
C GLY A 80 6.15 7.93 5.90
N VAL A 81 6.47 6.66 5.75
CA VAL A 81 5.61 5.69 5.07
C VAL A 81 4.79 4.88 6.07
N LYS A 82 3.49 4.75 5.83
CA LYS A 82 2.56 4.02 6.69
C LYS A 82 1.75 2.98 5.90
N PRO A 83 1.44 1.80 6.47
CA PRO A 83 0.46 0.89 5.89
C PRO A 83 -0.93 1.51 6.01
N ILE A 84 -1.72 1.42 4.94
CA ILE A 84 -3.05 2.05 4.86
C ILE A 84 -4.21 1.05 4.75
N LEU A 85 -3.95 -0.22 4.45
CA LEU A 85 -5.00 -1.26 4.46
C LEU A 85 -4.94 -2.04 5.77
N THR A 86 -5.39 -1.40 6.84
CA THR A 86 -5.47 -1.95 8.20
C THR A 86 -6.79 -1.60 8.86
N ASP A 87 -7.25 -2.41 9.84
CA ASP A 87 -8.49 -2.14 10.59
C ASP A 87 -8.47 -0.76 11.24
N ALA A 88 -7.34 -0.40 11.86
CA ALA A 88 -7.15 0.90 12.49
C ALA A 88 -7.30 2.04 11.49
N HIS A 89 -6.73 1.90 10.28
CA HIS A 89 -6.82 2.95 9.27
C HIS A 89 -8.21 3.02 8.63
N PHE A 90 -8.88 1.88 8.38
CA PHE A 90 -10.26 1.89 7.90
C PHE A 90 -11.24 2.53 8.87
N SER A 91 -10.93 2.57 10.18
CA SER A 91 -11.80 3.19 11.17
C SER A 91 -12.08 4.68 10.93
N ILE A 92 -11.21 5.39 10.21
CA ILE A 92 -11.40 6.80 9.84
C ILE A 92 -12.66 7.03 8.98
N LEU A 93 -13.12 5.98 8.27
CA LEU A 93 -14.35 6.04 7.48
C LEU A 93 -15.61 6.25 8.31
N ARG A 94 -15.54 6.14 9.64
CA ARG A 94 -16.65 6.41 10.57
C ARG A 94 -16.92 7.90 10.72
N GLU A 95 -15.94 8.73 10.38
CA GLU A 95 -16.00 10.18 10.61
C GLU A 95 -16.03 10.94 9.29
N GLY A 96 -16.88 11.94 9.23
CA GLY A 96 -16.99 12.85 8.09
C GLY A 96 -17.65 12.23 6.86
N VAL A 97 -17.54 12.93 5.73
CA VAL A 97 -18.10 12.53 4.44
C VAL A 97 -16.97 12.05 3.52
N TRP A 98 -17.06 10.79 3.10
CA TRP A 98 -16.10 10.13 2.22
C TRP A 98 -16.68 9.97 0.82
N THR A 99 -16.15 10.71 -0.14
CA THR A 99 -16.46 10.58 -1.56
C THR A 99 -15.50 9.57 -2.23
N PRO A 100 -15.84 9.05 -3.44
CA PRO A 100 -14.91 8.21 -4.20
C PRO A 100 -13.52 8.82 -4.40
N GLY A 101 -13.45 10.13 -4.64
CA GLY A 101 -12.17 10.83 -4.79
C GLY A 101 -11.35 10.83 -3.49
N LYS A 102 -11.99 11.05 -2.35
CA LYS A 102 -11.32 10.95 -1.04
C LYS A 102 -10.86 9.52 -0.74
N LEU A 103 -11.67 8.50 -1.09
CA LEU A 103 -11.28 7.09 -0.93
C LEU A 103 -10.05 6.75 -1.76
N LEU A 104 -10.01 7.17 -3.03
CA LEU A 104 -8.84 6.95 -3.88
C LEU A 104 -7.61 7.65 -3.32
N CYS A 105 -7.77 8.87 -2.82
CA CYS A 105 -6.65 9.62 -2.24
C CYS A 105 -6.16 9.00 -0.92
N GLU A 106 -7.03 8.38 -0.14
CA GLU A 106 -6.68 7.80 1.15
C GLU A 106 -6.17 6.36 1.05
N PHE A 107 -6.88 5.50 0.31
CA PHE A 107 -6.63 4.06 0.26
C PHE A 107 -6.07 3.57 -1.08
N GLY A 108 -6.05 4.42 -2.10
CA GLY A 108 -5.71 4.05 -3.47
C GLY A 108 -6.84 3.29 -4.18
N PRO A 109 -6.57 2.73 -5.38
CA PRO A 109 -7.52 1.93 -6.10
C PRO A 109 -7.92 0.67 -5.32
N PRO A 110 -9.24 0.32 -5.27
CA PRO A 110 -9.69 -0.92 -4.64
C PRO A 110 -9.31 -2.15 -5.48
N ALA A 111 -9.34 -3.33 -4.85
CA ALA A 111 -9.17 -4.61 -5.55
C ALA A 111 -10.32 -4.88 -6.51
N GLU A 112 -11.54 -4.53 -6.09
CA GLU A 112 -12.75 -4.82 -6.83
C GLU A 112 -13.74 -3.66 -6.72
N LYS A 113 -14.46 -3.41 -7.81
CA LYS A 113 -15.64 -2.54 -7.85
C LYS A 113 -16.83 -3.37 -8.32
N SER A 114 -17.89 -3.41 -7.54
CA SER A 114 -19.08 -4.20 -7.81
C SER A 114 -20.33 -3.39 -7.50
N ALA A 115 -21.48 -3.99 -7.82
CA ALA A 115 -22.76 -3.46 -7.41
C ALA A 115 -23.60 -4.62 -6.86
N VAL A 116 -24.10 -4.47 -5.64
CA VAL A 116 -24.80 -5.51 -4.88
C VAL A 116 -26.23 -5.08 -4.54
N GLY A 117 -27.10 -6.07 -4.37
CA GLY A 117 -28.50 -5.88 -4.03
C GLY A 117 -29.44 -5.99 -5.25
N LEU A 118 -30.74 -6.06 -4.96
CA LEU A 118 -31.80 -6.05 -5.98
C LEU A 118 -31.80 -4.70 -6.74
N PRO A 119 -32.34 -4.62 -7.96
CA PRO A 119 -32.34 -3.39 -8.76
C PRO A 119 -32.85 -2.15 -8.01
N SER A 120 -33.88 -2.31 -7.16
CA SER A 120 -34.47 -1.21 -6.38
C SER A 120 -33.61 -0.70 -5.23
N VAL A 121 -32.65 -1.52 -4.74
CA VAL A 121 -31.79 -1.21 -3.58
C VAL A 121 -30.31 -1.42 -3.88
N ARG A 122 -29.96 -1.48 -5.16
CA ARG A 122 -28.59 -1.71 -5.62
C ARG A 122 -27.64 -0.63 -5.07
N GLN A 123 -26.48 -1.09 -4.56
CA GLN A 123 -25.44 -0.21 -4.03
C GLN A 123 -24.11 -0.49 -4.71
N ILE A 124 -23.34 0.56 -4.94
CA ILE A 124 -21.96 0.46 -5.44
C ILE A 124 -21.05 0.12 -4.28
N VAL A 125 -20.17 -0.87 -4.47
CA VAL A 125 -19.25 -1.38 -3.44
C VAL A 125 -17.83 -1.39 -3.99
N TRP A 126 -16.92 -0.80 -3.22
CA TRP A 126 -15.48 -0.91 -3.43
C TRP A 126 -14.91 -1.83 -2.38
N SER A 127 -14.16 -2.85 -2.79
CA SER A 127 -13.59 -3.86 -1.88
C SER A 127 -12.08 -3.79 -1.91
N TYR A 128 -11.47 -3.70 -0.73
CA TYR A 128 -10.03 -3.63 -0.53
C TYR A 128 -9.55 -4.91 0.13
N ARG A 129 -8.60 -5.62 -0.49
CA ARG A 129 -7.96 -6.82 0.09
C ARG A 129 -7.02 -6.42 1.19
N TYR A 130 -7.13 -7.07 2.36
CA TYR A 130 -6.25 -6.78 3.49
C TYR A 130 -6.18 -7.94 4.48
N GLN A 131 -5.26 -7.85 5.43
CA GLN A 131 -5.20 -8.78 6.55
C GLN A 131 -5.93 -8.16 7.76
N GLN A 132 -7.14 -8.64 8.02
CA GLN A 132 -7.91 -8.26 9.19
C GLN A 132 -7.22 -8.78 10.45
N ASP A 133 -7.05 -7.92 11.46
CA ASP A 133 -6.31 -8.20 12.70
C ASP A 133 -4.89 -8.76 12.46
N GLY A 134 -4.33 -8.50 11.28
CA GLY A 134 -3.01 -9.02 10.86
C GLY A 134 -2.97 -10.52 10.56
N VAL A 135 -4.10 -11.21 10.56
CA VAL A 135 -4.18 -12.68 10.47
C VAL A 135 -5.13 -13.16 9.37
N TRP A 136 -6.36 -12.61 9.31
CA TRP A 136 -7.41 -13.12 8.45
C TRP A 136 -7.38 -12.50 7.07
N ASN A 137 -7.45 -13.34 6.02
CA ASN A 137 -7.58 -12.87 4.65
C ASN A 137 -8.99 -12.34 4.41
N SER A 138 -9.12 -11.02 4.30
CA SER A 138 -10.42 -10.34 4.25
C SER A 138 -10.49 -9.29 3.15
N LEU A 139 -11.71 -8.96 2.79
CA LEU A 139 -12.05 -7.79 1.99
C LEU A 139 -12.73 -6.75 2.90
N MET A 140 -12.24 -5.52 2.92
CA MET A 140 -13.01 -4.40 3.45
C MET A 140 -13.98 -3.92 2.36
N HIS A 141 -15.27 -4.14 2.57
CA HIS A 141 -16.34 -3.69 1.67
C HIS A 141 -16.79 -2.29 2.06
N VAL A 142 -16.57 -1.32 1.17
CA VAL A 142 -16.96 0.09 1.34
C VAL A 142 -18.13 0.39 0.40
N TYR A 143 -19.28 0.68 0.96
CA TYR A 143 -20.53 0.92 0.24
C TYR A 143 -20.71 2.41 -0.03
N LEU A 144 -20.88 2.76 -1.30
CA LEU A 144 -21.01 4.14 -1.78
C LEU A 144 -22.46 4.57 -2.03
N GLY A 145 -23.42 3.82 -1.52
CA GLY A 145 -24.83 4.08 -1.81
C GLY A 145 -25.23 3.69 -3.22
N ARG A 146 -26.41 4.17 -3.66
CA ARG A 146 -26.98 3.82 -4.97
C ARG A 146 -26.32 4.59 -6.12
N ASP A 147 -26.03 5.85 -5.87
CA ASP A 147 -25.47 6.79 -6.85
C ASP A 147 -23.92 6.78 -6.87
N GLY A 148 -23.30 6.09 -5.91
CA GLY A 148 -21.85 6.04 -5.78
C GLY A 148 -21.23 7.34 -5.27
N SER A 149 -22.00 8.25 -4.68
CA SER A 149 -21.54 9.60 -4.34
C SER A 149 -20.73 9.67 -3.04
N GLN A 150 -21.07 8.83 -2.07
CA GLN A 150 -20.42 8.84 -0.76
C GLN A 150 -20.53 7.52 -0.02
N VAL A 151 -19.60 7.29 0.90
CA VAL A 151 -19.63 6.12 1.80
C VAL A 151 -20.85 6.20 2.72
N THR A 152 -21.63 5.13 2.73
CA THR A 152 -22.80 4.96 3.60
C THR A 152 -22.55 3.96 4.71
N ARG A 153 -21.70 2.98 4.48
CA ARG A 153 -21.28 1.96 5.46
C ARG A 153 -20.03 1.24 4.97
N PHE A 154 -19.37 0.53 5.87
CA PHE A 154 -18.29 -0.37 5.55
C PHE A 154 -18.22 -1.51 6.57
N HIS A 155 -17.71 -2.65 6.17
CA HIS A 155 -17.46 -3.81 7.05
C HIS A 155 -16.49 -4.79 6.39
N PRO A 156 -15.75 -5.56 7.18
CA PRO A 156 -14.96 -6.66 6.66
C PRO A 156 -15.83 -7.85 6.29
N GLY A 157 -15.33 -8.65 5.36
CA GLY A 157 -15.87 -9.96 5.00
C GLY A 157 -14.74 -10.88 4.53
N PRO A 158 -14.96 -12.20 4.47
CA PRO A 158 -13.93 -13.13 4.02
C PRO A 158 -13.54 -12.86 2.57
N ASP A 159 -12.25 -13.08 2.23
CA ASP A 159 -11.76 -12.93 0.86
C ASP A 159 -11.92 -14.25 0.08
N PRO A 160 -12.82 -14.30 -0.93
CA PRO A 160 -13.07 -15.50 -1.69
C PRO A 160 -11.85 -16.06 -2.43
N MET A 161 -10.84 -15.21 -2.70
CA MET A 161 -9.59 -15.64 -3.34
C MET A 161 -8.85 -16.67 -2.48
N TYR A 162 -8.91 -16.53 -1.16
CA TYR A 162 -8.23 -17.42 -0.22
C TYR A 162 -9.12 -18.56 0.30
N GLU A 163 -10.44 -18.45 0.16
CA GLU A 163 -11.36 -19.52 0.57
C GLU A 163 -11.36 -20.68 -0.41
N ARG A 164 -11.24 -20.42 -1.74
CA ARG A 164 -11.24 -21.46 -2.78
C ARG A 164 -10.11 -22.49 -2.62
N SER A 165 -8.99 -22.10 -2.01
CA SER A 165 -7.90 -23.05 -1.75
C SER A 165 -8.20 -24.01 -0.59
N ARG A 166 -9.18 -23.70 0.27
CA ARG A 166 -9.56 -24.53 1.40
C ARG A 166 -10.53 -25.67 1.05
N PHE A 167 -11.28 -25.51 -0.04
CA PHE A 167 -12.27 -26.50 -0.51
C PHE A 167 -11.78 -27.36 -1.70
N GLY A 168 -10.59 -27.13 -2.20
CA GLY A 168 -10.01 -27.83 -3.35
C GLY A 168 -9.17 -29.07 -3.05
N MET A 169 -9.25 -29.62 -1.85
CA MET A 169 -8.64 -30.92 -1.50
C MET A 169 -9.73 -31.95 -1.20
N PHE A 170 -10.43 -32.41 -2.21
CA PHE A 170 -11.11 -33.70 -2.27
C PHE A 170 -10.94 -34.27 -3.69
#